data_ece5a169b1b83f3dc25c7f0cb8da4026
#
_entry.id   ece5a169b1b83f3dc25c7f0cb8da4026
#
_cell.length_a   1.000
_cell.length_b   1.000
_cell.length_c   1.000
_cell.angle_alpha   90.00
_cell.angle_beta   90.00
_cell.angle_gamma   90.00
#
_symmetry.space_group_name_H-M   'P 1'
#
loop_
_entity.id
_entity.type
_entity.pdbx_description
1 polymer ?
#
loop_
_entity_poly.entity_id
_entity_poly.type
_entity_poly.pdbx_seq_one_letter_code
_entity_poly.pdbx_strand_id
1 'polypeptide(L)'
;MDNLQCIVPKNIKLLFENRQLDIMKVLSLLQVLRNKSKKKFYTVEEIIFYYSLVNFDLIKILDEDISNLMKNRNRYLRFNKLINQIILELSNLEYIDIKGNISYKKDRIGVRLNEEGERFLKTFDSEYFLKLMESYQNIATNISNNSINKNRVKGLLKWIK
;
A
#
# COMPACT_ATOMS: atom_id res chain seq x y z
N MET A 1 30.75 24.60 19.77
CA MET A 1 30.15 23.86 18.66
C MET A 1 28.65 23.81 18.91
N ASP A 2 27.98 24.70 18.26
CA ASP A 2 26.51 24.80 18.42
C ASP A 2 25.86 23.69 17.66
N ASN A 3 25.28 22.75 18.40
CA ASN A 3 24.36 21.79 17.86
C ASN A 3 23.10 22.52 17.39
N LEU A 4 23.12 22.98 16.15
CA LEU A 4 21.92 23.33 15.41
C LEU A 4 21.10 22.03 15.23
N GLN A 5 20.44 21.59 16.30
CA GLN A 5 19.32 20.69 16.16
C GLN A 5 18.27 21.45 15.37
N CYS A 6 18.20 21.14 14.09
CA CYS A 6 17.14 21.60 13.24
C CYS A 6 15.83 21.11 13.87
N ILE A 7 15.14 21.99 14.62
CA ILE A 7 13.87 21.69 15.24
C ILE A 7 12.85 21.63 14.10
N VAL A 8 12.70 20.47 13.51
CA VAL A 8 11.64 20.20 12.55
C VAL A 8 10.32 20.21 13.35
N PRO A 9 9.34 21.04 12.98
CA PRO A 9 8.03 21.04 13.62
C PRO A 9 7.46 19.62 13.67
N LYS A 10 6.83 19.24 14.79
CA LYS A 10 6.25 17.91 14.99
C LYS A 10 5.31 17.48 13.85
N ASN A 11 4.58 18.43 13.28
CA ASN A 11 3.65 18.18 12.18
C ASN A 11 4.37 17.74 10.90
N ILE A 12 5.51 18.34 10.59
CA ILE A 12 6.34 17.98 9.42
C ILE A 12 7.01 16.62 9.66
N LYS A 13 7.54 16.40 10.86
CA LYS A 13 8.11 15.12 11.25
C LYS A 13 7.09 13.97 11.13
N LEU A 14 5.86 14.17 11.60
CA LEU A 14 4.77 13.20 11.48
C LEU A 14 4.40 12.92 10.03
N LEU A 15 4.43 13.93 9.14
CA LEU A 15 4.18 13.74 7.70
C LEU A 15 5.27 12.88 7.05
N PHE A 16 6.54 13.11 7.36
CA PHE A 16 7.65 12.31 6.84
C PHE A 16 7.64 10.88 7.40
N GLU A 17 7.39 10.71 8.69
CA GLU A 17 7.29 9.40 9.32
C GLU A 17 6.15 8.58 8.72
N ASN A 18 5.00 9.19 8.45
CA ASN A 18 3.86 8.53 7.81
C ASN A 18 4.17 8.08 6.39
N ARG A 19 4.92 8.88 5.62
CA ARG A 19 5.28 8.51 4.25
C ARG A 19 6.25 7.33 4.20
N GLN A 20 7.27 7.33 5.03
CA GLN A 20 8.19 6.21 5.16
C GLN A 20 7.46 4.94 5.60
N LEU A 21 6.54 5.07 6.53
CA LEU A 21 5.71 3.96 6.99
C LEU A 21 4.84 3.42 5.86
N ASP A 22 4.22 4.28 5.06
CA ASP A 22 3.42 3.87 3.90
C ASP A 22 4.27 3.13 2.85
N ILE A 23 5.48 3.60 2.58
CA ILE A 23 6.44 2.92 1.69
C ILE A 23 6.76 1.52 2.22
N MET A 24 7.08 1.39 3.50
CA MET A 24 7.39 0.11 4.12
C MET A 24 6.19 -0.85 4.13
N LYS A 25 5.00 -0.33 4.33
CA LYS A 25 3.75 -1.11 4.24
C LYS A 25 3.51 -1.63 2.82
N VAL A 26 3.75 -0.80 1.80
CA VAL A 26 3.64 -1.22 0.40
C VAL A 26 4.69 -2.28 0.07
N LEU A 27 5.96 -2.10 0.49
CA LEU A 27 7.00 -3.11 0.30
C LEU A 27 6.64 -4.44 0.94
N SER A 28 6.09 -4.41 2.16
CA SER A 28 5.64 -5.61 2.87
C SER A 28 4.53 -6.35 2.12
N LEU A 29 3.58 -5.61 1.55
CA LEU A 29 2.55 -6.18 0.68
C LEU A 29 3.16 -6.81 -0.57
N LEU A 30 4.07 -6.11 -1.24
CA LEU A 30 4.74 -6.62 -2.44
C LEU A 30 5.55 -7.88 -2.16
N GLN A 31 6.15 -8.02 -0.97
CA GLN A 31 6.82 -9.25 -0.54
C GLN A 31 5.83 -10.42 -0.45
N VAL A 32 4.68 -10.21 0.15
CA VAL A 32 3.62 -11.24 0.24
C VAL A 32 3.16 -11.65 -1.15
N LEU A 33 2.93 -10.69 -2.04
CA LEU A 33 2.53 -10.95 -3.42
C LEU A 33 3.63 -11.68 -4.22
N ARG A 34 4.91 -11.34 -3.99
CA ARG A 34 6.06 -12.05 -4.57
C ARG A 34 6.13 -13.50 -4.10
N ASN A 35 5.82 -13.76 -2.85
CA ASN A 35 5.77 -15.13 -2.32
C ASN A 35 4.69 -15.98 -3.01
N LYS A 36 3.60 -15.39 -3.44
CA LYS A 36 2.56 -16.08 -4.23
C LYS A 36 3.02 -16.37 -5.65
N SER A 37 3.68 -15.42 -6.31
CA SER A 37 4.21 -15.58 -7.66
C SER A 37 5.37 -14.62 -7.93
N LYS A 38 6.57 -15.17 -8.07
CA LYS A 38 7.79 -14.37 -8.31
C LYS A 38 7.80 -13.66 -9.67
N LYS A 39 7.09 -14.19 -10.66
CA LYS A 39 7.12 -13.67 -12.03
C LYS A 39 5.98 -12.70 -12.33
N LYS A 40 4.91 -12.72 -11.55
CA LYS A 40 3.73 -11.92 -11.80
C LYS A 40 3.97 -10.46 -11.45
N PHE A 41 3.55 -9.57 -12.36
CA PHE A 41 3.34 -8.16 -12.08
C PHE A 41 1.93 -7.95 -11.56
N TYR A 42 1.80 -7.25 -10.44
CA TYR A 42 0.51 -6.89 -9.87
C TYR A 42 0.18 -5.46 -10.28
N THR A 43 -1.06 -5.21 -10.66
CA THR A 43 -1.47 -3.85 -11.03
C THR A 43 -1.47 -2.92 -9.82
N VAL A 44 -1.27 -1.64 -10.04
CA VAL A 44 -1.37 -0.64 -8.96
C VAL A 44 -2.77 -0.68 -8.33
N GLU A 45 -3.79 -0.97 -9.11
CA GLU A 45 -5.17 -1.15 -8.61
C GLU A 45 -5.29 -2.35 -7.66
N GLU A 46 -4.65 -3.48 -7.96
CA GLU A 46 -4.58 -4.64 -7.05
C GLU A 46 -3.85 -4.30 -5.75
N ILE A 47 -2.76 -3.54 -5.83
CA ILE A 47 -2.00 -3.09 -4.66
C ILE A 47 -2.87 -2.19 -3.78
N ILE A 48 -3.57 -1.23 -4.35
CA ILE A 48 -4.50 -0.36 -3.62
C ILE A 48 -5.59 -1.20 -2.93
N PHE A 49 -6.13 -2.17 -3.63
CA PHE A 49 -7.18 -3.05 -3.10
C PHE A 49 -6.72 -3.79 -1.84
N TYR A 50 -5.63 -4.57 -1.92
CA TYR A 50 -5.13 -5.33 -0.77
C TYR A 50 -4.63 -4.43 0.37
N TYR A 51 -3.92 -3.36 0.03
CA TYR A 51 -3.45 -2.38 1.01
C TYR A 51 -4.61 -1.78 1.81
N SER A 52 -5.66 -1.38 1.11
CA SER A 52 -6.83 -0.73 1.70
C SER A 52 -7.61 -1.66 2.61
N LEU A 53 -7.78 -2.91 2.24
CA LEU A 53 -8.47 -3.89 3.07
C LEU A 53 -7.81 -4.07 4.43
N VAL A 54 -6.47 -4.07 4.48
CA VAL A 54 -5.73 -4.27 5.73
C VAL A 54 -5.55 -2.97 6.50
N ASN A 55 -5.08 -1.90 5.85
CA ASN A 55 -4.66 -0.69 6.54
C ASN A 55 -5.82 0.27 6.87
N PHE A 56 -6.93 0.18 6.15
CA PHE A 56 -8.10 1.05 6.35
C PHE A 56 -9.31 0.32 6.91
N ASP A 57 -9.11 -0.92 7.34
CA ASP A 57 -10.16 -1.75 7.94
C ASP A 57 -11.39 -1.95 7.00
N LEU A 58 -11.14 -1.94 5.69
CA LEU A 58 -12.21 -2.04 4.69
C LEU A 58 -12.77 -3.46 4.55
N ILE A 59 -12.21 -4.43 5.25
CA ILE A 59 -12.76 -5.79 5.32
C ILE A 59 -14.19 -5.76 5.83
N LYS A 60 -14.47 -4.90 6.81
CA LYS A 60 -15.83 -4.72 7.40
C LYS A 60 -16.86 -4.19 6.40
N ILE A 61 -16.42 -3.54 5.33
CA ILE A 61 -17.32 -3.09 4.26
C ILE A 61 -17.90 -4.28 3.48
N LEU A 62 -17.15 -5.36 3.42
CA LEU A 62 -17.64 -6.61 2.85
C LEU A 62 -18.65 -7.28 3.77
N ASP A 63 -18.67 -6.92 5.06
CA ASP A 63 -19.52 -7.50 6.12
C ASP A 63 -20.61 -6.53 6.65
N GLU A 64 -20.94 -5.46 5.93
CA GLU A 64 -22.07 -4.55 6.18
C GLU A 64 -22.00 -3.59 7.38
N ASP A 65 -20.86 -3.38 8.03
CA ASP A 65 -20.74 -2.41 9.12
C ASP A 65 -20.39 -1.00 8.63
N ILE A 66 -21.35 -0.06 8.73
CA ILE A 66 -21.29 1.29 8.13
C ILE A 66 -20.72 2.35 9.09
N SER A 67 -20.48 2.04 10.36
CA SER A 67 -20.23 3.05 11.40
C SER A 67 -18.91 3.85 11.28
N ASN A 68 -17.90 3.34 10.58
CA ASN A 68 -16.59 3.99 10.39
C ASN A 68 -16.27 4.34 8.91
N LEU A 69 -17.26 4.33 8.06
CA LEU A 69 -17.10 4.43 6.60
C LEU A 69 -16.44 5.72 6.15
N MET A 70 -16.80 6.87 6.75
CA MET A 70 -16.32 8.20 6.35
C MET A 70 -14.81 8.39 6.63
N LYS A 71 -14.32 7.95 7.78
CA LYS A 71 -12.91 8.06 8.16
C LYS A 71 -12.02 7.20 7.29
N ASN A 72 -12.44 5.97 7.06
CA ASN A 72 -11.71 4.99 6.26
C ASN A 72 -11.70 5.37 4.78
N ARG A 73 -12.77 5.98 4.31
CA ARG A 73 -12.86 6.53 2.96
C ARG A 73 -11.84 7.64 2.71
N ASN A 74 -11.68 8.59 3.62
CA ASN A 74 -10.71 9.67 3.48
C ASN A 74 -9.27 9.13 3.41
N ARG A 75 -8.95 8.11 4.20
CA ARG A 75 -7.66 7.40 4.15
C ARG A 75 -7.46 6.72 2.80
N TYR A 76 -8.46 6.03 2.30
CA TYR A 76 -8.44 5.39 0.99
C TYR A 76 -8.20 6.40 -0.14
N LEU A 77 -8.95 7.51 -0.14
CA LEU A 77 -8.79 8.58 -1.14
C LEU A 77 -7.40 9.20 -1.11
N ARG A 78 -6.86 9.45 0.08
CA ARG A 78 -5.52 9.97 0.26
C ARG A 78 -4.48 9.00 -0.28
N PHE A 79 -4.57 7.74 0.07
CA PHE A 79 -3.65 6.71 -0.41
C PHE A 79 -3.73 6.54 -1.92
N ASN A 80 -4.94 6.54 -2.47
CA ASN A 80 -5.15 6.45 -3.92
C ASN A 80 -4.47 7.58 -4.70
N LYS A 81 -4.35 8.76 -4.10
CA LYS A 81 -3.58 9.88 -4.69
C LYS A 81 -2.07 9.74 -4.51
N LEU A 82 -1.63 9.14 -3.41
CA LEU A 82 -0.20 9.04 -3.06
C LEU A 82 0.50 7.84 -3.69
N ILE A 83 -0.22 6.80 -4.08
CA ILE A 83 0.38 5.54 -4.50
C ILE A 83 1.35 5.69 -5.68
N ASN A 84 1.06 6.53 -6.65
CA ASN A 84 1.94 6.75 -7.78
C ASN A 84 3.29 7.35 -7.36
N GLN A 85 3.30 8.24 -6.37
CA GLN A 85 4.52 8.80 -5.81
C GLN A 85 5.32 7.74 -5.05
N ILE A 86 4.65 6.88 -4.30
CA ILE A 86 5.27 5.76 -3.58
C ILE A 86 5.92 4.80 -4.58
N ILE A 87 5.21 4.44 -5.63
CA ILE A 87 5.75 3.57 -6.70
C ILE A 87 6.96 4.20 -7.37
N LEU A 88 6.92 5.50 -7.65
CA LEU A 88 8.05 6.23 -8.23
C LEU A 88 9.27 6.22 -7.30
N GLU A 89 9.07 6.45 -6.00
CA GLU A 89 10.16 6.41 -5.02
C GLU A 89 10.77 5.01 -4.90
N LEU A 90 9.94 3.97 -4.87
CA LEU A 90 10.41 2.58 -4.83
C LEU A 90 11.16 2.20 -6.10
N SER A 91 10.75 2.72 -7.25
CA SER A 91 11.45 2.55 -8.51
C SER A 91 12.82 3.25 -8.51
N ASN A 92 12.88 4.47 -7.99
CA ASN A 92 14.14 5.23 -7.86
C ASN A 92 15.13 4.56 -6.89
N LEU A 93 14.62 3.86 -5.88
CA LEU A 93 15.43 3.06 -4.95
C LEU A 93 15.83 1.69 -5.55
N GLU A 94 15.37 1.38 -6.75
CA GLU A 94 15.62 0.11 -7.44
C GLU A 94 15.10 -1.13 -6.69
N TYR A 95 14.04 -0.99 -5.88
CA TYR A 95 13.43 -2.09 -5.13
C TYR A 95 12.30 -2.80 -5.86
N ILE A 96 11.81 -2.21 -6.93
CA ILE A 96 10.71 -2.73 -7.72
C ILE A 96 11.00 -2.66 -9.23
N ASP A 97 10.38 -3.57 -9.97
CA ASP A 97 10.27 -3.49 -11.42
C ASP A 97 8.89 -2.97 -11.80
N ILE A 98 8.83 -2.10 -12.79
CA ILE A 98 7.58 -1.54 -13.31
C ILE A 98 7.38 -2.01 -14.75
N LYS A 99 6.14 -2.44 -15.04
CA LYS A 99 5.68 -2.74 -16.39
C LYS A 99 4.62 -1.73 -16.81
N GLY A 100 4.84 -1.05 -17.91
CA GLY A 100 3.99 0.03 -18.37
C GLY A 100 4.56 1.42 -18.03
N ASN A 101 3.76 2.46 -18.22
CA ASN A 101 4.13 3.84 -17.92
C ASN A 101 3.29 4.37 -16.75
N ILE A 102 3.92 5.09 -15.83
CA ILE A 102 3.26 5.65 -14.65
C ILE A 102 2.15 6.66 -14.98
N SER A 103 2.16 7.21 -16.21
CA SER A 103 1.07 8.04 -16.74
C SER A 103 -0.17 7.26 -17.15
N TYR A 104 -0.08 5.92 -17.22
CA TYR A 104 -1.19 5.07 -17.57
C TYR A 104 -2.19 4.97 -16.39
N LYS A 105 -3.38 4.46 -16.69
CA LYS A 105 -4.35 4.12 -15.66
C LYS A 105 -3.79 3.05 -14.73
N LYS A 106 -4.17 3.09 -13.45
CA LYS A 106 -3.66 2.21 -12.38
C LYS A 106 -3.87 0.71 -12.65
N ASP A 107 -4.88 0.36 -13.45
CA ASP A 107 -5.13 -1.01 -13.90
C ASP A 107 -4.16 -1.50 -14.98
N ARG A 108 -3.37 -0.59 -15.57
CA ARG A 108 -2.39 -0.86 -16.63
C ARG A 108 -0.93 -0.76 -16.19
N ILE A 109 -0.68 -0.32 -14.97
CA ILE A 109 0.66 -0.25 -14.40
C ILE A 109 0.90 -1.50 -13.59
N GLY A 110 1.84 -2.34 -14.01
CA GLY A 110 2.27 -3.53 -13.28
C GLY A 110 3.48 -3.25 -12.41
N VAL A 111 3.49 -3.76 -11.20
CA VAL A 111 4.56 -3.62 -10.20
C VAL A 111 4.94 -4.99 -9.66
N ARG A 112 6.23 -5.19 -9.47
CA ARG A 112 6.77 -6.40 -8.89
C ARG A 112 7.97 -6.07 -8.00
N LEU A 113 8.02 -6.64 -6.80
CA LEU A 113 9.20 -6.56 -5.95
C LEU A 113 10.35 -7.33 -6.63
N ASN A 114 11.52 -6.70 -6.70
CA ASN A 114 12.73 -7.35 -7.21
C ASN A 114 13.59 -7.94 -6.08
N GLU A 115 14.74 -8.52 -6.44
CA GLU A 115 15.64 -9.16 -5.47
C GLU A 115 16.27 -8.14 -4.51
N GLU A 116 16.54 -6.92 -4.94
CA GLU A 116 17.10 -5.86 -4.09
C GLU A 116 16.08 -5.42 -3.03
N GLY A 117 14.80 -5.25 -3.43
CA GLY A 117 13.71 -4.96 -2.50
C GLY A 117 13.50 -6.08 -1.48
N GLU A 118 13.60 -7.33 -1.92
CA GLU A 118 13.52 -8.49 -1.02
C GLU A 118 14.68 -8.52 -0.02
N ARG A 119 15.92 -8.28 -0.46
CA ARG A 119 17.08 -8.18 0.42
C ARG A 119 16.95 -7.05 1.43
N PHE A 120 16.47 -5.89 0.99
CA PHE A 120 16.22 -4.76 1.88
C PHE A 120 15.24 -5.11 3.00
N LEU A 121 14.12 -5.75 2.67
CA LEU A 121 13.14 -6.18 3.66
C LEU A 121 13.69 -7.20 4.67
N LYS A 122 14.60 -8.08 4.26
CA LYS A 122 15.26 -9.05 5.15
C LYS A 122 16.18 -8.38 6.18
N THR A 123 16.60 -7.14 5.95
CA THR A 123 17.39 -6.37 6.94
C THR A 123 16.54 -5.82 8.09
N PHE A 124 15.23 -5.81 7.94
CA PHE A 124 14.29 -5.34 8.97
C PHE A 124 13.83 -6.51 9.83
N ASP A 125 14.17 -6.45 11.11
CA ASP A 125 13.68 -7.36 12.14
C ASP A 125 12.67 -6.60 13.02
N SER A 126 11.43 -6.49 12.53
CA SER A 126 10.35 -5.79 13.21
C SER A 126 9.14 -6.69 13.34
N GLU A 127 8.69 -6.89 14.58
CA GLU A 127 7.47 -7.63 14.89
C GLU A 127 6.23 -7.00 14.23
N TYR A 128 6.20 -5.67 14.16
CA TYR A 128 5.11 -4.94 13.51
C TYR A 128 4.95 -5.32 12.04
N PHE A 129 6.05 -5.35 11.27
CA PHE A 129 6.00 -5.69 9.85
C PHE A 129 5.74 -7.18 9.63
N LEU A 130 6.21 -8.05 10.49
CA LEU A 130 5.88 -9.48 10.43
C LEU A 130 4.38 -9.72 10.61
N LYS A 131 3.76 -9.08 11.59
CA LYS A 131 2.30 -9.14 11.81
C LYS A 131 1.52 -8.53 10.64
N LEU A 132 2.01 -7.43 10.09
CA LEU A 132 1.41 -6.81 8.90
C LEU A 132 1.46 -7.75 7.69
N MET A 133 2.58 -8.42 7.45
CA MET A 133 2.73 -9.40 6.37
C MET A 133 1.80 -10.60 6.56
N GLU A 134 1.62 -11.08 7.79
CA GLU A 134 0.63 -12.13 8.09
C GLU A 134 -0.79 -11.66 7.74
N SER A 135 -1.16 -10.43 8.07
CA SER A 135 -2.45 -9.85 7.71
C SER A 135 -2.64 -9.77 6.20
N TYR A 136 -1.64 -9.32 5.46
CA TYR A 136 -1.66 -9.32 3.99
C TYR A 136 -1.78 -10.72 3.41
N GLN A 137 -1.05 -11.68 3.97
CA GLN A 137 -1.11 -13.09 3.53
C GLN A 137 -2.50 -13.67 3.72
N ASN A 138 -3.13 -13.43 4.85
CA ASN A 138 -4.49 -13.89 5.15
C ASN A 138 -5.50 -13.29 4.17
N ILE A 139 -5.42 -11.99 3.92
CA ILE A 139 -6.31 -11.29 3.00
C ILE A 139 -6.08 -11.76 1.55
N ALA A 140 -4.84 -11.85 1.10
CA ALA A 140 -4.52 -12.29 -0.25
C ALA A 140 -4.91 -13.76 -0.52
N THR A 141 -5.01 -14.57 0.50
CA THR A 141 -5.45 -15.97 0.41
C THR A 141 -6.97 -16.09 0.44
N ASN A 142 -7.64 -15.34 1.30
CA ASN A 142 -9.06 -15.53 1.61
C ASN A 142 -9.99 -14.61 0.81
N ILE A 143 -9.52 -13.47 0.33
CA ILE A 143 -10.33 -12.50 -0.42
C ILE A 143 -9.87 -12.43 -1.86
N SER A 144 -10.76 -12.75 -2.77
CA SER A 144 -10.48 -12.64 -4.20
C SER A 144 -10.52 -11.19 -4.67
N ASN A 145 -9.53 -10.80 -5.44
CA ASN A 145 -9.51 -9.53 -6.16
C ASN A 145 -10.36 -9.64 -7.43
N ASN A 146 -11.67 -9.90 -7.26
CA ASN A 146 -12.63 -9.98 -8.34
C ASN A 146 -13.35 -8.64 -8.54
N SER A 147 -14.09 -8.52 -9.64
CA SER A 147 -14.82 -7.30 -9.98
C SER A 147 -15.88 -6.91 -8.94
N ILE A 148 -16.50 -7.86 -8.27
CA ILE A 148 -17.51 -7.62 -7.23
C ILE A 148 -16.87 -6.94 -6.03
N ASN A 149 -15.77 -7.50 -5.50
CA ASN A 149 -15.06 -6.96 -4.36
C ASN A 149 -14.39 -5.62 -4.67
N LYS A 150 -13.78 -5.47 -5.85
CA LYS A 150 -13.25 -4.20 -6.34
C LYS A 150 -14.33 -3.12 -6.41
N ASN A 151 -15.50 -3.44 -6.92
CA ASN A 151 -16.61 -2.49 -7.03
C ASN A 151 -17.16 -2.09 -5.66
N ARG A 152 -17.17 -2.98 -4.67
CA ARG A 152 -17.53 -2.64 -3.30
C ARG A 152 -16.56 -1.61 -2.69
N VAL A 153 -15.26 -1.80 -2.88
CA VAL A 153 -14.24 -0.84 -2.43
C VAL A 153 -14.36 0.48 -3.21
N LYS A 154 -14.49 0.42 -4.53
CA LYS A 154 -14.70 1.62 -5.37
C LYS A 154 -16.03 2.32 -5.11
N GLY A 155 -17.04 1.61 -4.65
CA GLY A 155 -18.33 2.19 -4.26
C GLY A 155 -18.21 3.24 -3.18
N LEU A 156 -17.17 3.18 -2.34
CA LEU A 156 -16.84 4.22 -1.37
C LEU A 156 -16.52 5.57 -2.01
N LEU A 157 -16.08 5.58 -3.28
CA LEU A 157 -15.73 6.78 -4.03
C LEU A 157 -16.97 7.50 -4.57
N LYS A 158 -18.09 6.77 -4.78
CA LYS A 158 -19.30 7.29 -5.44
C LYS A 158 -20.25 8.05 -4.52
N TRP A 159 -20.06 7.99 -3.21
CA TRP A 159 -20.94 8.64 -2.22
C TRP A 159 -20.61 10.13 -1.99
N ILE A 160 -19.87 10.76 -2.93
CA ILE A 160 -19.63 12.19 -2.93
C ILE A 160 -20.56 12.83 -3.94
N LYS A 161 -21.69 13.29 -3.47
CA LYS A 161 -22.39 14.43 -4.06
C LYS A 161 -22.33 15.59 -3.10
#